data_ae04fb206041b6cf939be6ff0fdd2be0
#
_entry.id   ae04fb206041b6cf939be6ff0fdd2be0
#
_cell.length_a   1.000
_cell.length_b   1.000
_cell.length_c   1.000
_cell.angle_alpha   90.00
_cell.angle_beta   90.00
_cell.angle_gamma   90.00
#
_symmetry.space_group_name_H-M   'P 1'
#
loop_
_entity.id
_entity.type
_entity.pdbx_description
1 polymer ?
#
loop_
_entity_poly.entity_id
_entity_poly.type
_entity_poly.pdbx_seq_one_letter_code
_entity_poly.pdbx_strand_id
1 'polypeptide(L)'
;MRFPSVTQFTSFFTLFVVLLLIPFRVQAVDIYLLHTNNTNGALENCLCPGKSYGSLEKRIHYIRDWLKDHPNSILVDAGDFLSSTRRALKDSIAFRGYEMIPYDAVALGDQEFFRGIPFLSGLMEDSDLPLVASNLQEPQLPNLQSEILIERNGITFGIFSVLDPSIFRFYPKSVSEVVDFLSYEEVATRQAAALSEKADVVVMLSHLGIEKDRELAALVEEIDVIVGGHTQTILQEPEKIGNTLIVQAGKDGYYVGELKLTFDEEKELQSYSGKLIPMDISMPNDPVMVNMIIEYNRLKRQRLTRRIERIMPIPEEYLVAPAAKCGTCHPDKLEHWLTTAHAASFTTLENEHKYKSPDCLSCHTSGFGRDDGYLNYNITAGLKTVNCTECHYVSVEHLKKPFLSKIGIPSEVACLRCHDQKNSPSFEFAAFTERILHPMIEVIDAEPSIIVSSELPKPEVTAEPEDEPVAEEVVEKEKVAEELPVLQLKHVVVEGESLWKL
;
A
#
# COMPACT_ATOMS: atom_id res chain seq x y z
N MET A 1 92.96 -32.04 0.14
CA MET A 1 91.67 -31.85 0.81
C MET A 1 91.14 -30.47 0.45
N ARG A 2 90.08 -30.39 -0.40
CA ARG A 2 89.47 -29.10 -0.79
C ARG A 2 88.21 -28.94 0.03
N PHE A 3 88.10 -27.84 0.78
CA PHE A 3 86.90 -27.44 1.51
C PHE A 3 85.84 -26.87 0.50
N PRO A 4 84.57 -27.19 0.62
CA PRO A 4 83.53 -26.60 -0.24
C PRO A 4 83.24 -25.15 0.17
N SER A 5 82.99 -24.31 -0.82
CA SER A 5 82.85 -22.87 -0.68
C SER A 5 81.53 -22.47 0.05
N VAL A 6 81.64 -21.44 0.87
CA VAL A 6 80.63 -20.85 1.77
C VAL A 6 79.42 -20.22 1.02
N THR A 7 79.41 -20.24 -0.32
CA THR A 7 78.37 -19.55 -1.16
C THR A 7 77.07 -20.30 -1.37
N GLN A 8 76.95 -21.56 -0.94
CA GLN A 8 75.64 -22.30 -1.10
C GLN A 8 74.65 -22.21 0.09
N PHE A 9 75.12 -21.73 1.25
CA PHE A 9 74.27 -21.64 2.45
C PHE A 9 73.46 -20.34 2.53
N THR A 10 73.88 -19.29 1.86
CA THR A 10 73.16 -17.99 1.88
C THR A 10 71.91 -17.96 0.97
N SER A 11 71.88 -18.79 -0.07
CA SER A 11 70.69 -18.84 -0.99
C SER A 11 69.49 -19.58 -0.40
N PHE A 12 69.68 -20.54 0.49
CA PHE A 12 68.59 -21.25 1.16
C PHE A 12 67.94 -20.44 2.29
N PHE A 13 68.72 -19.60 2.97
CA PHE A 13 68.16 -18.75 4.05
C PHE A 13 67.37 -17.56 3.53
N THR A 14 67.72 -17.03 2.35
CA THR A 14 66.96 -15.93 1.69
C THR A 14 65.68 -16.41 1.11
N LEU A 15 65.54 -17.67 0.64
CA LEU A 15 64.35 -18.24 0.15
C LEU A 15 63.33 -18.55 1.27
N PHE A 16 63.78 -18.90 2.47
CA PHE A 16 62.89 -19.18 3.61
C PHE A 16 62.37 -17.93 4.28
N VAL A 17 63.08 -16.81 4.23
CA VAL A 17 62.55 -15.50 4.73
C VAL A 17 61.61 -14.83 3.81
N VAL A 18 61.69 -15.06 2.47
CA VAL A 18 60.73 -14.52 1.50
C VAL A 18 59.40 -15.28 1.53
N LEU A 19 59.38 -16.57 1.94
CA LEU A 19 58.11 -17.32 2.07
C LEU A 19 57.30 -16.91 3.30
N LEU A 20 57.87 -16.24 4.29
CA LEU A 20 57.21 -15.76 5.51
C LEU A 20 56.62 -14.34 5.37
N LEU A 21 56.78 -13.70 4.22
CA LEU A 21 56.25 -12.36 3.94
C LEU A 21 55.13 -12.36 2.85
N ILE A 22 54.51 -13.51 2.58
CA ILE A 22 53.24 -13.50 1.84
C ILE A 22 52.22 -12.87 2.79
N PRO A 23 51.72 -11.65 2.52
CA PRO A 23 50.66 -11.12 3.35
C PRO A 23 49.52 -12.11 3.22
N PHE A 24 49.11 -12.76 4.31
CA PHE A 24 47.84 -13.40 4.41
C PHE A 24 46.84 -12.31 4.00
N ARG A 25 46.23 -12.44 2.81
CA ARG A 25 45.12 -11.59 2.45
C ARG A 25 44.00 -11.97 3.41
N VAL A 26 43.78 -11.16 4.41
CA VAL A 26 42.56 -11.17 5.23
C VAL A 26 41.41 -11.14 4.25
N GLN A 27 40.67 -12.21 4.15
CA GLN A 27 39.53 -12.29 3.26
C GLN A 27 38.33 -11.70 4.00
N ALA A 28 38.15 -10.38 3.83
CA ALA A 28 37.02 -9.69 4.39
C ALA A 28 35.71 -10.28 3.83
N VAL A 29 34.71 -10.47 4.69
CA VAL A 29 33.39 -10.97 4.34
C VAL A 29 32.42 -9.81 4.23
N ASP A 30 31.86 -9.64 3.05
CA ASP A 30 30.79 -8.64 2.82
C ASP A 30 29.44 -9.28 3.00
N ILE A 31 28.60 -8.69 3.85
CA ILE A 31 27.18 -9.03 4.01
C ILE A 31 26.35 -7.80 3.68
N TYR A 32 25.32 -7.98 2.90
CA TYR A 32 24.34 -6.94 2.61
C TYR A 32 23.08 -7.17 3.44
N LEU A 33 22.65 -6.15 4.18
CA LEU A 33 21.38 -6.11 4.84
C LEU A 33 20.47 -5.17 4.04
N LEU A 34 19.50 -5.75 3.32
CA LEU A 34 18.41 -5.00 2.68
C LEU A 34 17.31 -4.75 3.70
N HIS A 35 16.81 -3.53 3.75
CA HIS A 35 15.76 -3.19 4.69
C HIS A 35 14.63 -2.37 4.07
N THR A 36 13.44 -2.56 4.60
CA THR A 36 12.23 -1.82 4.25
C THR A 36 11.43 -1.51 5.52
N ASN A 37 10.49 -0.58 5.42
CA ASN A 37 9.57 -0.22 6.50
C ASN A 37 8.39 0.57 5.94
N ASN A 38 7.30 0.69 6.71
CA ASN A 38 6.16 1.56 6.46
C ASN A 38 5.65 1.52 5.01
N THR A 39 5.38 0.33 4.49
CA THR A 39 4.75 0.18 3.17
C THR A 39 3.33 0.73 3.14
N ASN A 40 2.64 0.81 4.32
CA ASN A 40 1.32 1.42 4.47
C ASN A 40 0.27 0.85 3.50
N GLY A 41 0.41 -0.42 3.13
CA GLY A 41 -0.44 -1.07 2.14
C GLY A 41 -0.33 -0.47 0.73
N ALA A 42 0.75 0.22 0.37
CA ALA A 42 0.96 0.76 -0.97
C ALA A 42 1.26 -0.38 -1.95
N LEU A 43 0.29 -0.73 -2.80
CA LEU A 43 0.40 -1.83 -3.75
C LEU A 43 1.09 -1.41 -5.04
N GLU A 44 0.78 -0.22 -5.53
CA GLU A 44 1.24 0.32 -6.81
C GLU A 44 1.69 1.76 -6.68
N ASN A 45 2.54 2.23 -7.59
CA ASN A 45 2.95 3.62 -7.66
C ASN A 45 1.72 4.51 -7.93
N CYS A 46 1.55 5.58 -7.15
CA CYS A 46 0.41 6.49 -7.32
C CYS A 46 0.52 7.37 -8.57
N LEU A 47 1.65 7.41 -9.25
CA LEU A 47 1.94 8.33 -10.37
C LEU A 47 1.60 9.79 -10.03
N CYS A 48 1.67 10.16 -8.76
CA CYS A 48 1.35 11.52 -8.30
C CYS A 48 2.47 12.48 -8.68
N PRO A 49 2.18 13.74 -9.04
CA PRO A 49 3.19 14.74 -9.33
C PRO A 49 4.21 14.88 -8.19
N GLY A 50 5.50 14.81 -8.52
CA GLY A 50 6.59 14.89 -7.56
C GLY A 50 6.76 13.68 -6.62
N LYS A 51 6.02 12.58 -6.86
CA LYS A 51 6.08 11.34 -6.09
C LYS A 51 6.13 10.13 -7.03
N SER A 52 7.17 10.06 -7.85
CA SER A 52 7.33 9.02 -8.88
C SER A 52 7.94 7.72 -8.34
N TYR A 53 7.96 7.51 -7.02
CA TYR A 53 8.57 6.37 -6.37
C TYR A 53 7.54 5.41 -5.79
N GLY A 54 7.98 4.20 -5.50
CA GLY A 54 7.18 3.13 -4.91
C GLY A 54 6.56 2.29 -6.03
N SER A 55 6.03 1.15 -5.78
CA SER A 55 5.65 0.57 -4.49
C SER A 55 5.98 -0.93 -4.49
N LEU A 56 5.05 -1.76 -3.98
CA LEU A 56 5.29 -3.19 -3.76
C LEU A 56 5.58 -3.94 -5.06
N GLU A 57 4.91 -3.60 -6.20
CA GLU A 57 5.12 -4.25 -7.49
C GLU A 57 6.54 -4.07 -8.05
N LYS A 58 7.18 -2.94 -7.76
CA LYS A 58 8.57 -2.66 -8.16
C LYS A 58 9.56 -3.31 -7.20
N ARG A 59 9.27 -3.19 -5.91
CA ARG A 59 10.11 -3.74 -4.84
C ARG A 59 10.29 -5.25 -4.97
N ILE A 60 9.20 -5.99 -5.25
CA ILE A 60 9.26 -7.44 -5.48
C ILE A 60 10.21 -7.76 -6.63
N HIS A 61 10.08 -7.05 -7.76
CA HIS A 61 10.95 -7.26 -8.91
C HIS A 61 12.41 -6.95 -8.56
N TYR A 62 12.67 -5.77 -7.97
CA TYR A 62 14.01 -5.31 -7.61
C TYR A 62 14.72 -6.28 -6.66
N ILE A 63 14.08 -6.67 -5.57
CA ILE A 63 14.70 -7.55 -4.57
C ILE A 63 14.99 -8.93 -5.15
N ARG A 64 14.07 -9.50 -5.93
CA ARG A 64 14.29 -10.80 -6.58
C ARG A 64 15.45 -10.77 -7.58
N ASP A 65 15.62 -9.66 -8.28
CA ASP A 65 16.73 -9.48 -9.21
C ASP A 65 18.05 -9.28 -8.47
N TRP A 66 18.05 -8.43 -7.44
CA TRP A 66 19.20 -8.21 -6.55
C TRP A 66 19.77 -9.50 -5.94
N LEU A 67 18.91 -10.35 -5.41
CA LEU A 67 19.30 -11.59 -4.74
C LEU A 67 19.97 -12.61 -5.67
N LYS A 68 19.83 -12.50 -6.99
CA LYS A 68 20.56 -13.37 -7.95
C LYS A 68 22.05 -13.12 -7.87
N ASP A 69 22.47 -11.89 -7.72
CA ASP A 69 23.88 -11.49 -7.63
C ASP A 69 24.39 -11.47 -6.19
N HIS A 70 23.48 -11.38 -5.20
CA HIS A 70 23.81 -11.27 -3.77
C HIS A 70 23.01 -12.30 -2.92
N PRO A 71 23.20 -13.62 -3.15
CA PRO A 71 22.36 -14.66 -2.52
C PRO A 71 22.55 -14.77 -1.00
N ASN A 72 23.65 -14.22 -0.46
CA ASN A 72 23.94 -14.22 0.97
C ASN A 72 23.51 -12.91 1.68
N SER A 73 22.62 -12.15 1.10
CA SER A 73 22.03 -10.98 1.74
C SER A 73 21.04 -11.38 2.85
N ILE A 74 20.83 -10.47 3.78
CA ILE A 74 19.76 -10.51 4.78
C ILE A 74 18.70 -9.50 4.35
N LEU A 75 17.45 -9.86 4.43
CA LEU A 75 16.32 -9.01 4.04
C LEU A 75 15.33 -8.89 5.19
N VAL A 76 15.09 -7.65 5.66
CA VAL A 76 14.23 -7.39 6.82
C VAL A 76 13.23 -6.25 6.56
N ASP A 77 12.15 -6.22 7.32
CA ASP A 77 11.17 -5.13 7.30
C ASP A 77 10.79 -4.72 8.74
N ALA A 78 10.72 -3.42 9.00
CA ALA A 78 10.44 -2.86 10.33
C ALA A 78 8.95 -2.52 10.55
N GLY A 79 8.03 -3.19 9.87
CA GLY A 79 6.59 -3.15 10.12
C GLY A 79 5.82 -2.03 9.38
N ASP A 80 4.53 -1.94 9.67
CA ASP A 80 3.57 -1.10 8.95
C ASP A 80 3.47 -1.43 7.47
N PHE A 81 3.41 -2.71 7.15
CA PHE A 81 3.25 -3.15 5.76
C PHE A 81 1.78 -3.22 5.32
N LEU A 82 0.83 -3.32 6.25
CA LEU A 82 -0.60 -3.18 5.98
C LEU A 82 -1.03 -1.71 6.01
N SER A 83 -2.30 -1.42 5.76
CA SER A 83 -2.80 -0.04 5.72
C SER A 83 -3.53 0.36 7.00
N SER A 84 -3.41 1.63 7.39
CA SER A 84 -4.21 2.24 8.46
C SER A 84 -5.68 2.49 8.04
N THR A 85 -6.19 1.75 7.06
CA THR A 85 -7.57 1.89 6.56
C THR A 85 -8.32 0.58 6.66
N ARG A 86 -9.66 0.64 6.82
CA ARG A 86 -10.50 -0.57 6.89
C ARG A 86 -10.75 -1.19 5.50
N ARG A 87 -9.70 -1.48 4.76
CA ARG A 87 -9.77 -2.06 3.39
C ARG A 87 -9.20 -3.48 3.39
N ALA A 88 -9.93 -4.45 3.96
CA ALA A 88 -9.51 -5.84 4.11
C ALA A 88 -8.87 -6.44 2.85
N LEU A 89 -9.53 -6.30 1.70
CA LEU A 89 -9.01 -6.84 0.44
C LEU A 89 -7.65 -6.23 0.06
N LYS A 90 -7.44 -4.92 0.30
CA LYS A 90 -6.17 -4.27 0.04
C LYS A 90 -5.07 -4.84 0.93
N ASP A 91 -5.37 -4.99 2.22
CA ASP A 91 -4.44 -5.51 3.21
C ASP A 91 -4.10 -6.99 2.94
N SER A 92 -5.10 -7.81 2.54
CA SER A 92 -4.83 -9.19 2.13
C SER A 92 -3.90 -9.28 0.92
N ILE A 93 -4.03 -8.37 -0.06
CA ILE A 93 -3.15 -8.34 -1.23
C ILE A 93 -1.76 -7.82 -0.86
N ALA A 94 -1.65 -6.83 0.03
CA ALA A 94 -0.37 -6.36 0.54
C ALA A 94 0.37 -7.50 1.28
N PHE A 95 -0.33 -8.23 2.13
CA PHE A 95 0.20 -9.40 2.84
C PHE A 95 0.72 -10.46 1.86
N ARG A 96 -0.08 -10.82 0.82
CA ARG A 96 0.35 -11.74 -0.23
C ARG A 96 1.56 -11.24 -1.03
N GLY A 97 1.64 -9.93 -1.27
CA GLY A 97 2.81 -9.32 -1.88
C GLY A 97 4.07 -9.47 -1.02
N TYR A 98 3.94 -9.42 0.31
CA TYR A 98 5.05 -9.68 1.23
C TYR A 98 5.48 -11.14 1.20
N GLU A 99 4.57 -12.10 1.12
CA GLU A 99 4.90 -13.53 0.94
C GLU A 99 5.65 -13.82 -0.37
N MET A 100 5.57 -12.92 -1.36
CA MET A 100 6.33 -13.03 -2.61
C MET A 100 7.79 -12.58 -2.47
N ILE A 101 8.13 -11.91 -1.39
CA ILE A 101 9.50 -11.43 -1.09
C ILE A 101 10.11 -12.38 -0.05
N PRO A 102 11.31 -12.91 -0.29
CA PRO A 102 11.94 -13.85 0.65
C PRO A 102 12.55 -13.10 1.85
N TYR A 103 11.69 -12.45 2.65
CA TYR A 103 12.12 -11.83 3.88
C TYR A 103 12.67 -12.85 4.86
N ASP A 104 13.74 -12.47 5.56
CA ASP A 104 14.31 -13.23 6.67
C ASP A 104 13.64 -12.88 8.00
N ALA A 105 13.18 -11.63 8.16
CA ALA A 105 12.39 -11.18 9.30
C ALA A 105 11.51 -9.99 8.94
N VAL A 106 10.27 -9.98 9.43
CA VAL A 106 9.30 -8.87 9.25
C VAL A 106 8.72 -8.54 10.62
N ALA A 107 8.96 -7.32 11.10
CA ALA A 107 8.36 -6.84 12.34
C ALA A 107 6.86 -6.55 12.14
N LEU A 108 6.09 -6.67 13.22
CA LEU A 108 4.76 -6.11 13.28
C LEU A 108 4.86 -4.64 13.72
N GLY A 109 4.25 -3.72 12.93
CA GLY A 109 3.99 -2.35 13.34
C GLY A 109 2.57 -2.22 13.92
N ASP A 110 2.13 -0.99 14.16
CA ASP A 110 0.79 -0.77 14.71
C ASP A 110 -0.32 -0.98 13.67
N GLN A 111 -0.06 -0.71 12.39
CA GLN A 111 -1.07 -0.82 11.34
C GLN A 111 -1.52 -2.26 11.08
N GLU A 112 -0.72 -3.27 11.39
CA GLU A 112 -1.10 -4.68 11.30
C GLU A 112 -2.28 -5.00 12.21
N PHE A 113 -2.40 -4.31 13.34
CA PHE A 113 -3.49 -4.48 14.31
C PHE A 113 -4.74 -3.63 13.97
N PHE A 114 -4.66 -2.71 13.02
CA PHE A 114 -5.72 -1.72 12.76
C PHE A 114 -7.09 -2.34 12.44
N ARG A 115 -7.11 -3.51 11.80
CA ARG A 115 -8.35 -4.23 11.48
C ARG A 115 -8.81 -5.19 12.56
N GLY A 116 -8.06 -5.31 13.63
CA GLY A 116 -8.32 -6.21 14.75
C GLY A 116 -7.63 -7.56 14.61
N ILE A 117 -7.52 -8.22 15.75
CA ILE A 117 -6.79 -9.48 15.93
C ILE A 117 -7.30 -10.62 15.04
N PRO A 118 -8.64 -10.84 14.89
CA PRO A 118 -9.13 -11.96 14.06
C PRO A 118 -8.71 -11.82 12.59
N PHE A 119 -8.61 -10.60 12.07
CA PHE A 119 -8.16 -10.39 10.69
C PHE A 119 -6.67 -10.69 10.55
N LEU A 120 -5.84 -10.16 11.45
CA LEU A 120 -4.40 -10.40 11.43
C LEU A 120 -4.09 -11.90 11.60
N SER A 121 -4.69 -12.54 12.60
CA SER A 121 -4.55 -13.99 12.85
C SER A 121 -4.93 -14.82 11.60
N GLY A 122 -6.04 -14.48 10.94
CA GLY A 122 -6.46 -15.17 9.73
C GLY A 122 -5.51 -14.98 8.53
N LEU A 123 -4.77 -13.88 8.45
CA LEU A 123 -3.70 -13.71 7.45
C LEU A 123 -2.48 -14.58 7.76
N MET A 124 -2.17 -14.74 9.05
CA MET A 124 -0.98 -15.45 9.54
C MET A 124 -1.15 -16.98 9.59
N GLU A 125 -2.37 -17.49 9.69
CA GLU A 125 -2.67 -18.91 9.98
C GLU A 125 -2.01 -19.87 8.99
N ASP A 126 -1.99 -19.51 7.71
CA ASP A 126 -1.42 -20.32 6.63
C ASP A 126 -0.19 -19.66 6.00
N SER A 127 0.47 -18.73 6.66
CA SER A 127 1.60 -17.97 6.13
C SER A 127 2.93 -18.47 6.67
N ASP A 128 3.93 -18.55 5.79
CA ASP A 128 5.31 -18.82 6.15
C ASP A 128 6.13 -17.50 6.29
N LEU A 129 5.48 -16.34 6.25
CA LEU A 129 6.15 -15.04 6.43
C LEU A 129 6.77 -15.00 7.84
N PRO A 130 8.09 -14.75 7.97
CA PRO A 130 8.81 -14.79 9.25
C PRO A 130 8.52 -13.55 10.10
N LEU A 131 7.33 -13.52 10.71
CA LEU A 131 6.88 -12.40 11.53
C LEU A 131 7.50 -12.43 12.92
N VAL A 132 7.96 -11.26 13.38
CA VAL A 132 8.66 -11.09 14.67
C VAL A 132 8.00 -10.00 15.49
N ALA A 133 7.72 -10.28 16.78
CA ALA A 133 7.30 -9.29 17.76
C ALA A 133 7.77 -9.71 19.16
N SER A 134 8.87 -9.14 19.65
CA SER A 134 9.53 -9.61 20.87
C SER A 134 8.91 -9.08 22.14
N ASN A 135 8.21 -7.95 22.08
CA ASN A 135 7.53 -7.36 23.23
C ASN A 135 6.00 -7.52 23.25
N LEU A 136 5.41 -8.20 22.24
CA LEU A 136 4.00 -8.57 22.29
C LEU A 136 3.79 -9.72 23.29
N GLN A 137 2.93 -9.51 24.30
CA GLN A 137 2.59 -10.49 25.31
C GLN A 137 1.26 -11.18 25.00
N GLU A 138 0.25 -10.40 24.65
CA GLU A 138 -1.07 -10.85 24.21
C GLU A 138 -1.57 -9.98 23.03
N PRO A 139 -2.32 -10.53 22.07
CA PRO A 139 -2.73 -11.95 21.96
C PRO A 139 -1.63 -12.85 21.42
N GLN A 140 -1.76 -14.15 21.68
CA GLN A 140 -0.93 -15.15 21.01
C GLN A 140 -1.35 -15.22 19.53
N LEU A 141 -0.42 -14.95 18.63
CA LEU A 141 -0.65 -14.97 17.18
C LEU A 141 0.00 -16.21 16.55
N PRO A 142 -0.60 -16.79 15.48
CA PRO A 142 -0.03 -17.95 14.79
C PRO A 142 1.36 -17.63 14.21
N ASN A 143 2.29 -18.57 14.31
CA ASN A 143 3.63 -18.51 13.69
C ASN A 143 4.47 -17.26 14.03
N LEU A 144 4.07 -16.49 15.06
CA LEU A 144 4.81 -15.32 15.51
C LEU A 144 6.05 -15.74 16.31
N GLN A 145 7.20 -15.14 15.99
CA GLN A 145 8.47 -15.42 16.65
C GLN A 145 8.88 -14.26 17.56
N SER A 146 9.62 -14.55 18.61
CA SER A 146 10.20 -13.52 19.50
C SER A 146 11.61 -13.13 19.09
N GLU A 147 12.33 -14.00 18.38
CA GLU A 147 13.68 -13.79 17.86
C GLU A 147 13.91 -14.71 16.64
N ILE A 148 14.83 -14.34 15.77
CA ILE A 148 15.26 -15.15 14.63
C ILE A 148 16.79 -15.16 14.61
N LEU A 149 17.39 -16.34 14.41
CA LEU A 149 18.84 -16.52 14.21
C LEU A 149 19.08 -16.95 12.77
N ILE A 150 19.96 -16.24 12.07
CA ILE A 150 20.27 -16.48 10.66
C ILE A 150 21.79 -16.43 10.45
N GLU A 151 22.33 -17.41 9.75
CA GLU A 151 23.72 -17.40 9.34
C GLU A 151 23.86 -17.05 7.86
N ARG A 152 24.77 -16.13 7.54
CA ARG A 152 25.17 -15.79 6.17
C ARG A 152 26.70 -15.69 6.08
N ASN A 153 27.30 -16.47 5.20
CA ASN A 153 28.76 -16.49 5.02
C ASN A 153 29.58 -16.67 6.33
N GLY A 154 29.07 -17.43 7.29
CA GLY A 154 29.67 -17.67 8.57
C GLY A 154 29.45 -16.58 9.62
N ILE A 155 28.75 -15.50 9.31
CA ILE A 155 28.32 -14.47 10.25
C ILE A 155 26.89 -14.79 10.70
N THR A 156 26.68 -14.88 12.00
CA THR A 156 25.36 -15.15 12.61
C THR A 156 24.71 -13.84 13.02
N PHE A 157 23.50 -13.61 12.55
CA PHE A 157 22.67 -12.46 12.91
C PHE A 157 21.55 -12.89 13.86
N GLY A 158 21.44 -12.18 14.98
CA GLY A 158 20.32 -12.30 15.91
C GLY A 158 19.34 -11.16 15.71
N ILE A 159 18.12 -11.47 15.29
CA ILE A 159 17.11 -10.46 14.92
C ILE A 159 15.94 -10.52 15.91
N PHE A 160 15.55 -9.38 16.46
CA PHE A 160 14.39 -9.22 17.30
C PHE A 160 13.64 -7.92 16.96
N SER A 161 12.42 -7.72 17.48
CA SER A 161 11.67 -6.51 17.19
C SER A 161 10.99 -5.93 18.43
N VAL A 162 10.77 -4.60 18.42
CA VAL A 162 10.03 -3.89 19.46
C VAL A 162 9.07 -2.87 18.87
N LEU A 163 7.90 -2.74 19.50
CA LEU A 163 6.84 -1.81 19.16
C LEU A 163 6.48 -0.94 20.37
N ASP A 164 6.16 0.33 20.17
CA ASP A 164 5.71 1.23 21.23
C ASP A 164 4.26 0.96 21.64
N PRO A 165 3.98 0.48 22.88
CA PRO A 165 2.61 0.25 23.32
C PRO A 165 1.76 1.50 23.39
N SER A 166 2.37 2.67 23.56
CA SER A 166 1.65 3.94 23.74
C SER A 166 0.82 4.36 22.52
N ILE A 167 1.13 3.82 21.34
CA ILE A 167 0.43 4.09 20.09
C ILE A 167 -1.02 3.58 20.17
N PHE A 168 -1.25 2.42 20.82
CA PHE A 168 -2.55 1.77 20.89
C PHE A 168 -3.61 2.54 21.67
N ARG A 169 -3.23 3.56 22.44
CA ARG A 169 -4.20 4.48 23.10
C ARG A 169 -5.12 5.21 22.11
N PHE A 170 -4.72 5.31 20.85
CA PHE A 170 -5.50 5.94 19.78
C PHE A 170 -6.32 4.93 18.97
N TYR A 171 -6.19 3.64 19.26
CA TYR A 171 -6.86 2.57 18.55
C TYR A 171 -8.27 2.31 19.14
N PRO A 172 -9.19 1.72 18.34
CA PRO A 172 -10.48 1.27 18.87
C PRO A 172 -10.30 0.35 20.07
N LYS A 173 -11.21 0.40 21.02
CA LYS A 173 -11.18 -0.44 22.23
C LYS A 173 -11.07 -1.94 21.92
N SER A 174 -11.70 -2.39 20.84
CA SER A 174 -11.60 -3.77 20.36
C SER A 174 -10.18 -4.23 20.00
N VAL A 175 -9.24 -3.30 19.90
CA VAL A 175 -7.80 -3.55 19.71
C VAL A 175 -7.05 -3.19 20.99
N SER A 176 -7.17 -1.94 21.45
CA SER A 176 -6.39 -1.42 22.59
C SER A 176 -6.62 -2.15 23.91
N GLU A 177 -7.78 -2.83 24.09
CA GLU A 177 -8.09 -3.59 25.31
C GLU A 177 -7.65 -5.08 25.21
N VAL A 178 -7.22 -5.55 24.04
CA VAL A 178 -6.84 -6.96 23.83
C VAL A 178 -5.37 -7.15 23.47
N VAL A 179 -4.65 -6.08 23.12
CA VAL A 179 -3.21 -6.13 22.91
C VAL A 179 -2.49 -5.74 24.20
N ASP A 180 -1.52 -6.54 24.58
CA ASP A 180 -0.65 -6.28 25.73
C ASP A 180 0.82 -6.42 25.33
N PHE A 181 1.61 -5.43 25.71
CA PHE A 181 3.03 -5.36 25.37
C PHE A 181 3.86 -5.13 26.62
N LEU A 182 4.96 -5.81 26.72
CA LEU A 182 6.03 -5.49 27.66
C LEU A 182 6.68 -4.15 27.31
N SER A 183 7.35 -3.52 28.30
CA SER A 183 8.19 -2.34 28.04
C SER A 183 9.21 -2.64 26.94
N TYR A 184 9.23 -1.79 25.91
CA TYR A 184 10.16 -1.94 24.80
C TYR A 184 11.61 -1.74 25.28
N GLU A 185 11.87 -0.89 26.28
CA GLU A 185 13.21 -0.67 26.84
C GLU A 185 13.74 -1.93 27.55
N GLU A 186 12.90 -2.54 28.40
CA GLU A 186 13.24 -3.78 29.10
C GLU A 186 13.46 -4.94 28.14
N VAL A 187 12.62 -5.05 27.12
CA VAL A 187 12.73 -6.12 26.13
C VAL A 187 13.95 -5.89 25.23
N ALA A 188 14.19 -4.67 24.77
CA ALA A 188 15.37 -4.36 23.96
C ALA A 188 16.67 -4.70 24.71
N THR A 189 16.81 -4.27 25.96
CA THR A 189 17.99 -4.57 26.79
C THR A 189 18.16 -6.07 27.00
N ARG A 190 17.09 -6.77 27.37
CA ARG A 190 17.15 -8.22 27.65
C ARG A 190 17.43 -9.05 26.38
N GLN A 191 16.74 -8.75 25.28
CA GLN A 191 16.92 -9.49 24.02
C GLN A 191 18.28 -9.23 23.40
N ALA A 192 18.75 -7.99 23.40
CA ALA A 192 20.09 -7.67 22.88
C ALA A 192 21.17 -8.43 23.65
N ALA A 193 21.14 -8.40 24.98
CA ALA A 193 22.10 -9.15 25.81
C ALA A 193 22.02 -10.67 25.59
N ALA A 194 20.81 -11.23 25.42
CA ALA A 194 20.65 -12.67 25.17
C ALA A 194 21.10 -13.09 23.76
N LEU A 195 20.95 -12.22 22.78
CA LEU A 195 21.35 -12.47 21.39
C LEU A 195 22.85 -12.25 21.17
N SER A 196 23.49 -11.31 21.86
CA SER A 196 24.93 -11.08 21.77
C SER A 196 25.75 -12.29 22.25
N GLU A 197 25.15 -13.19 23.05
CA GLU A 197 25.81 -14.45 23.43
C GLU A 197 25.72 -15.54 22.33
N LYS A 198 24.85 -15.36 21.31
CA LYS A 198 24.52 -16.39 20.32
C LYS A 198 24.80 -15.94 18.87
N ALA A 199 24.94 -14.65 18.65
CA ALA A 199 25.08 -14.05 17.33
C ALA A 199 26.30 -13.12 17.28
N ASP A 200 26.88 -13.01 16.10
CA ASP A 200 28.00 -12.12 15.82
C ASP A 200 27.50 -10.67 15.59
N VAL A 201 26.21 -10.49 15.19
CA VAL A 201 25.55 -9.21 14.95
C VAL A 201 24.13 -9.23 15.50
N VAL A 202 23.77 -8.24 16.30
CA VAL A 202 22.43 -8.08 16.86
C VAL A 202 21.66 -6.99 16.09
N VAL A 203 20.54 -7.36 15.49
CA VAL A 203 19.68 -6.47 14.70
C VAL A 203 18.34 -6.28 15.40
N MET A 204 18.01 -5.03 15.72
CA MET A 204 16.69 -4.66 16.24
C MET A 204 15.82 -4.08 15.11
N LEU A 205 14.69 -4.70 14.85
CA LEU A 205 13.63 -4.13 14.02
C LEU A 205 12.73 -3.26 14.92
N SER A 206 12.85 -1.95 14.77
CA SER A 206 12.20 -1.00 15.66
C SER A 206 10.97 -0.38 15.02
N HIS A 207 9.82 -0.46 15.71
CA HIS A 207 8.64 0.31 15.36
C HIS A 207 8.32 1.39 16.42
N LEU A 208 9.37 2.06 16.91
CA LEU A 208 9.31 3.08 17.97
C LEU A 208 9.35 4.51 17.42
N GLY A 209 9.99 4.69 16.27
CA GLY A 209 10.31 5.98 15.69
C GLY A 209 11.70 6.47 16.03
N ILE A 210 12.23 7.31 15.14
CA ILE A 210 13.66 7.68 15.08
C ILE A 210 14.24 8.24 16.40
N GLU A 211 13.47 9.02 17.16
CA GLU A 211 13.99 9.60 18.40
C GLU A 211 14.22 8.53 19.47
N LYS A 212 13.29 7.57 19.63
CA LYS A 212 13.47 6.43 20.53
C LYS A 212 14.54 5.46 20.06
N ASP A 213 14.70 5.31 18.73
CA ASP A 213 15.79 4.53 18.15
C ASP A 213 17.15 5.09 18.56
N ARG A 214 17.30 6.43 18.53
CA ARG A 214 18.49 7.14 18.99
C ARG A 214 18.75 6.97 20.48
N GLU A 215 17.70 7.03 21.29
CA GLU A 215 17.78 6.81 22.73
C GLU A 215 18.24 5.39 23.06
N LEU A 216 17.65 4.37 22.41
CA LEU A 216 18.04 2.97 22.62
C LEU A 216 19.45 2.67 22.11
N ALA A 217 19.86 3.24 20.97
CA ALA A 217 21.22 3.10 20.45
C ALA A 217 22.29 3.65 21.42
N ALA A 218 21.94 4.68 22.18
CA ALA A 218 22.84 5.24 23.20
C ALA A 218 22.82 4.46 24.53
N LEU A 219 21.74 3.68 24.78
CA LEU A 219 21.52 2.99 26.05
C LEU A 219 21.94 1.51 26.03
N VAL A 220 21.73 0.82 24.92
CA VAL A 220 21.91 -0.64 24.78
C VAL A 220 23.04 -0.92 23.81
N GLU A 221 24.25 -1.09 24.37
CA GLU A 221 25.50 -1.22 23.59
C GLU A 221 25.59 -2.51 22.78
N GLU A 222 24.80 -3.55 23.14
CA GLU A 222 24.76 -4.85 22.47
C GLU A 222 23.94 -4.83 21.17
N ILE A 223 23.32 -3.71 20.79
CA ILE A 223 22.62 -3.58 19.50
C ILE A 223 23.59 -3.02 18.45
N ASP A 224 23.88 -3.80 17.41
CA ASP A 224 24.77 -3.38 16.32
C ASP A 224 24.01 -2.58 15.25
N VAL A 225 22.78 -3.00 14.91
CA VAL A 225 21.98 -2.37 13.86
C VAL A 225 20.53 -2.17 14.33
N ILE A 226 19.99 -0.97 14.15
CA ILE A 226 18.57 -0.66 14.28
C ILE A 226 17.99 -0.38 12.90
N VAL A 227 17.03 -1.19 12.48
CA VAL A 227 16.19 -0.90 11.32
C VAL A 227 14.91 -0.26 11.82
N GLY A 228 14.79 1.06 11.62
CA GLY A 228 13.68 1.85 12.17
C GLY A 228 12.44 1.89 11.31
N GLY A 229 11.29 2.11 11.95
CA GLY A 229 9.99 2.30 11.36
C GLY A 229 9.19 3.43 12.03
N HIS A 230 7.86 3.42 11.90
CA HIS A 230 6.86 4.32 12.48
C HIS A 230 6.95 5.78 11.99
N THR A 231 8.02 6.51 12.26
CA THR A 231 8.16 7.95 11.89
C THR A 231 8.39 8.19 10.41
N GLN A 232 8.58 7.14 9.61
CA GLN A 232 8.75 7.23 8.15
C GLN A 232 9.92 8.13 7.72
N THR A 233 10.98 8.16 8.54
CA THR A 233 12.16 8.99 8.30
C THR A 233 12.95 8.44 7.11
N ILE A 234 13.55 9.33 6.32
CA ILE A 234 14.42 8.98 5.20
C ILE A 234 15.86 9.25 5.65
N LEU A 235 16.61 8.18 5.98
CA LEU A 235 18.03 8.25 6.26
C LEU A 235 18.79 7.85 5.00
N GLN A 236 19.36 8.85 4.29
CA GLN A 236 20.11 8.60 3.04
C GLN A 236 21.38 7.77 3.29
N GLU A 237 21.97 7.90 4.46
CA GLU A 237 23.11 7.17 4.95
C GLU A 237 22.83 6.67 6.38
N PRO A 238 23.47 5.60 6.84
CA PRO A 238 23.33 5.11 8.21
C PRO A 238 23.76 6.17 9.22
N GLU A 239 22.91 6.42 10.23
CA GLU A 239 23.29 7.24 11.38
C GLU A 239 24.01 6.34 12.40
N LYS A 240 25.17 6.76 12.92
CA LYS A 240 25.91 6.01 13.93
C LYS A 240 25.83 6.69 15.29
N ILE A 241 25.35 5.95 16.31
CA ILE A 241 25.33 6.37 17.71
C ILE A 241 26.05 5.31 18.54
N GLY A 242 27.16 5.69 19.20
CA GLY A 242 28.01 4.71 19.83
C GLY A 242 28.58 3.71 18.80
N ASN A 243 28.25 2.43 19.00
CA ASN A 243 28.58 1.36 18.05
C ASN A 243 27.41 1.01 17.14
N THR A 244 26.21 1.44 17.47
CA THR A 244 24.96 1.10 16.78
C THR A 244 24.78 1.91 15.49
N LEU A 245 24.41 1.22 14.41
CA LEU A 245 24.01 1.82 13.13
C LEU A 245 22.48 1.90 13.06
N ILE A 246 21.94 3.07 12.76
CA ILE A 246 20.49 3.26 12.56
C ILE A 246 20.24 3.50 11.08
N VAL A 247 19.28 2.74 10.50
CA VAL A 247 18.85 2.87 9.10
C VAL A 247 17.31 2.92 9.04
N GLN A 248 16.76 3.71 8.10
CA GLN A 248 15.32 3.79 7.86
C GLN A 248 15.03 4.22 6.43
N ALA A 249 14.08 3.55 5.74
CA ALA A 249 13.85 3.68 4.30
C ALA A 249 12.61 4.52 3.92
N GLY A 250 12.13 5.37 4.82
CA GLY A 250 10.99 6.27 4.53
C GLY A 250 9.64 5.57 4.59
N LYS A 251 8.83 5.64 3.51
CA LYS A 251 7.44 5.15 3.50
C LYS A 251 6.95 4.73 2.13
N ASP A 252 5.74 4.14 2.11
CA ASP A 252 4.95 3.84 0.91
C ASP A 252 5.72 3.02 -0.14
N GLY A 253 6.75 2.28 0.29
CA GLY A 253 7.62 1.51 -0.60
C GLY A 253 8.47 2.36 -1.54
N TYR A 254 8.75 3.62 -1.19
CA TYR A 254 9.53 4.53 -2.05
C TYR A 254 10.98 4.09 -2.21
N TYR A 255 11.53 3.45 -1.19
CA TYR A 255 12.92 3.04 -1.17
C TYR A 255 13.08 1.59 -0.68
N VAL A 256 14.14 0.95 -1.14
CA VAL A 256 14.78 -0.19 -0.47
C VAL A 256 16.10 0.30 0.07
N GLY A 257 16.35 0.13 1.36
CA GLY A 257 17.64 0.45 1.96
C GLY A 257 18.62 -0.70 1.76
N GLU A 258 19.87 -0.36 1.48
CA GLU A 258 20.99 -1.27 1.36
C GLU A 258 22.05 -0.85 2.38
N LEU A 259 22.33 -1.72 3.36
CA LEU A 259 23.43 -1.57 4.30
C LEU A 259 24.43 -2.67 4.02
N LYS A 260 25.63 -2.29 3.59
CA LYS A 260 26.76 -3.19 3.43
C LYS A 260 27.59 -3.20 4.72
N LEU A 261 27.85 -4.38 5.24
CA LEU A 261 28.70 -4.62 6.41
C LEU A 261 29.89 -5.47 5.96
N THR A 262 31.11 -5.06 6.33
CA THR A 262 32.35 -5.78 5.98
C THR A 262 33.00 -6.25 7.26
N PHE A 263 33.19 -7.56 7.39
CA PHE A 263 33.76 -8.21 8.57
C PHE A 263 35.18 -8.78 8.28
N ASP A 264 35.99 -8.87 9.28
CA ASP A 264 37.27 -9.60 9.21
C ASP A 264 37.12 -11.10 9.54
N GLU A 265 38.25 -11.81 9.67
CA GLU A 265 38.29 -13.24 10.01
C GLU A 265 37.81 -13.53 11.44
N GLU A 266 37.97 -12.57 12.34
CA GLU A 266 37.51 -12.61 13.72
C GLU A 266 36.01 -12.25 13.86
N LYS A 267 35.36 -11.94 12.73
CA LYS A 267 33.96 -11.51 12.60
C LYS A 267 33.67 -10.13 13.20
N GLU A 268 34.71 -9.30 13.35
CA GLU A 268 34.56 -7.93 13.80
C GLU A 268 34.18 -7.01 12.63
N LEU A 269 33.25 -6.07 12.85
CA LEU A 269 32.83 -5.10 11.85
C LEU A 269 33.92 -4.08 11.55
N GLN A 270 34.54 -4.17 10.36
CA GLN A 270 35.62 -3.29 9.93
C GLN A 270 35.13 -2.02 9.24
N SER A 271 34.08 -2.13 8.45
CA SER A 271 33.51 -0.98 7.73
C SER A 271 32.07 -1.22 7.38
N TYR A 272 31.34 -0.13 7.15
CA TYR A 272 29.99 -0.15 6.67
C TYR A 272 29.76 0.96 5.64
N SER A 273 28.77 0.78 4.80
CA SER A 273 28.21 1.82 3.93
C SER A 273 26.74 1.54 3.70
N GLY A 274 25.93 2.59 3.56
CA GLY A 274 24.51 2.44 3.29
C GLY A 274 24.02 3.45 2.29
N LYS A 275 22.93 3.12 1.62
CA LYS A 275 22.23 3.98 0.66
C LYS A 275 20.78 3.58 0.53
N LEU A 276 19.95 4.49 0.05
CA LEU A 276 18.57 4.22 -0.32
C LEU A 276 18.43 4.08 -1.84
N ILE A 277 17.86 2.99 -2.29
CA ILE A 277 17.55 2.72 -3.70
C ILE A 277 16.11 3.16 -3.97
N PRO A 278 15.87 4.20 -4.77
CA PRO A 278 14.52 4.64 -5.08
C PRO A 278 13.82 3.62 -5.98
N MET A 279 12.60 3.24 -5.63
CA MET A 279 11.74 2.41 -6.48
C MET A 279 11.14 3.30 -7.59
N ASP A 280 11.97 3.72 -8.50
CA ASP A 280 11.66 4.69 -9.56
C ASP A 280 10.63 4.14 -10.56
N ILE A 281 9.89 5.03 -11.20
CA ILE A 281 8.86 4.69 -12.19
C ILE A 281 9.43 3.90 -13.40
N SER A 282 10.70 4.08 -13.72
CA SER A 282 11.38 3.36 -14.80
C SER A 282 11.70 1.89 -14.47
N MET A 283 11.68 1.53 -13.16
CA MET A 283 11.92 0.15 -12.75
C MET A 283 10.80 -0.78 -13.21
N PRO A 284 11.12 -2.00 -13.65
CA PRO A 284 10.12 -2.99 -14.00
C PRO A 284 9.21 -3.35 -12.83
N ASN A 285 7.96 -3.70 -13.15
CA ASN A 285 7.00 -4.21 -12.20
C ASN A 285 7.04 -5.75 -12.19
N ASP A 286 6.80 -6.35 -11.02
CA ASP A 286 6.55 -7.80 -10.96
C ASP A 286 5.19 -8.13 -11.61
N PRO A 287 5.16 -9.03 -12.61
CA PRO A 287 3.93 -9.30 -13.37
C PRO A 287 2.85 -10.00 -12.53
N VAL A 288 3.22 -10.79 -11.52
CA VAL A 288 2.25 -11.47 -10.65
C VAL A 288 1.57 -10.43 -9.76
N MET A 289 2.35 -9.55 -9.15
CA MET A 289 1.81 -8.48 -8.32
C MET A 289 0.92 -7.51 -9.13
N VAL A 290 1.32 -7.18 -10.36
CA VAL A 290 0.48 -6.36 -11.27
C VAL A 290 -0.87 -7.04 -11.53
N ASN A 291 -0.90 -8.34 -11.78
CA ASN A 291 -2.15 -9.07 -11.98
C ASN A 291 -3.03 -9.06 -10.72
N MET A 292 -2.44 -9.23 -9.53
CA MET A 292 -3.17 -9.10 -8.25
C MET A 292 -3.77 -7.71 -8.07
N ILE A 293 -3.06 -6.66 -8.46
CA ILE A 293 -3.55 -5.27 -8.42
C ILE A 293 -4.70 -5.06 -9.41
N ILE A 294 -4.62 -5.60 -10.62
CA ILE A 294 -5.69 -5.54 -11.61
C ILE A 294 -6.96 -6.18 -11.04
N GLU A 295 -6.84 -7.36 -10.44
CA GLU A 295 -7.98 -8.05 -9.83
C GLU A 295 -8.54 -7.28 -8.63
N TYR A 296 -7.68 -6.74 -7.75
CA TYR A 296 -8.10 -5.85 -6.67
C TYR A 296 -8.92 -4.67 -7.19
N ASN A 297 -8.45 -3.99 -8.23
CA ASN A 297 -9.14 -2.86 -8.82
C ASN A 297 -10.47 -3.27 -9.48
N ARG A 298 -10.56 -4.48 -10.03
CA ARG A 298 -11.82 -5.06 -10.54
C ARG A 298 -12.84 -5.29 -9.41
N LEU A 299 -12.42 -5.95 -8.33
CA LEU A 299 -13.26 -6.22 -7.17
C LEU A 299 -13.70 -4.94 -6.45
N LYS A 300 -12.79 -3.97 -6.33
CA LYS A 300 -13.10 -2.65 -5.77
C LYS A 300 -14.17 -1.93 -6.59
N ARG A 301 -14.09 -1.97 -7.92
CA ARG A 301 -15.13 -1.42 -8.81
C ARG A 301 -16.49 -2.07 -8.54
N GLN A 302 -16.55 -3.41 -8.53
CA GLN A 302 -17.80 -4.13 -8.29
C GLN A 302 -18.44 -3.76 -6.93
N ARG A 303 -17.62 -3.66 -5.87
CA ARG A 303 -18.12 -3.24 -4.55
C ARG A 303 -18.66 -1.81 -4.56
N LEU A 304 -17.97 -0.89 -5.24
CA LEU A 304 -18.40 0.49 -5.39
C LEU A 304 -19.71 0.57 -6.14
N THR A 305 -19.85 -0.13 -7.26
CA THR A 305 -21.11 -0.21 -8.04
C THR A 305 -22.27 -0.68 -7.17
N ARG A 306 -22.12 -1.81 -6.48
CA ARG A 306 -23.16 -2.32 -5.57
C ARG A 306 -23.53 -1.35 -4.46
N ARG A 307 -22.56 -0.57 -3.95
CA ARG A 307 -22.82 0.47 -2.94
C ARG A 307 -23.63 1.62 -3.51
N ILE A 308 -23.27 2.11 -4.70
CA ILE A 308 -23.99 3.17 -5.39
C ILE A 308 -25.44 2.72 -5.70
N GLU A 309 -25.62 1.51 -6.21
CA GLU A 309 -26.95 0.93 -6.49
C GLU A 309 -27.83 0.82 -5.24
N ARG A 310 -27.28 0.52 -4.06
CA ARG A 310 -28.03 0.50 -2.79
C ARG A 310 -28.42 1.89 -2.31
N ILE A 311 -27.55 2.87 -2.45
CA ILE A 311 -27.80 4.24 -1.97
C ILE A 311 -28.73 4.99 -2.91
N MET A 312 -28.58 4.74 -4.20
CA MET A 312 -29.37 5.37 -5.26
C MET A 312 -29.77 4.26 -6.24
N PRO A 313 -30.97 3.65 -6.07
CA PRO A 313 -31.45 2.68 -7.03
C PRO A 313 -31.54 3.35 -8.39
N ILE A 314 -30.69 2.92 -9.31
CA ILE A 314 -30.72 3.35 -10.71
C ILE A 314 -31.85 2.56 -11.35
N PRO A 315 -32.82 3.21 -11.99
CA PRO A 315 -33.88 2.50 -12.69
C PRO A 315 -33.30 1.48 -13.68
N GLU A 316 -33.90 0.31 -13.81
CA GLU A 316 -33.44 -0.74 -14.75
C GLU A 316 -33.31 -0.21 -16.20
N GLU A 317 -34.04 0.84 -16.54
CA GLU A 317 -34.02 1.49 -17.86
C GLU A 317 -32.95 2.58 -18.01
N TYR A 318 -32.15 2.86 -16.97
CA TYR A 318 -31.12 3.90 -17.03
C TYR A 318 -29.98 3.51 -17.94
N LEU A 319 -29.72 4.38 -18.93
CA LEU A 319 -28.68 4.20 -19.94
C LEU A 319 -27.48 5.09 -19.65
N VAL A 320 -26.25 4.54 -19.76
CA VAL A 320 -25.03 5.34 -19.85
C VAL A 320 -24.68 5.53 -21.33
N ALA A 321 -24.57 6.77 -21.77
CA ALA A 321 -24.30 7.07 -23.17
C ALA A 321 -23.26 8.20 -23.34
N PRO A 322 -22.43 8.14 -24.39
CA PRO A 322 -21.54 9.25 -24.76
C PRO A 322 -22.34 10.53 -25.07
N ALA A 323 -21.83 11.70 -24.67
CA ALA A 323 -22.48 12.99 -24.92
C ALA A 323 -22.76 13.23 -26.42
N ALA A 324 -21.87 12.76 -27.30
CA ALA A 324 -22.04 12.83 -28.75
C ALA A 324 -23.35 12.19 -29.22
N LYS A 325 -23.84 11.12 -28.56
CA LYS A 325 -25.11 10.47 -28.88
C LYS A 325 -26.31 11.39 -28.57
N CYS A 326 -26.23 12.15 -27.51
CA CYS A 326 -27.26 13.14 -27.14
C CYS A 326 -27.22 14.33 -28.12
N GLY A 327 -26.03 14.74 -28.53
CA GLY A 327 -25.82 15.85 -29.48
C GLY A 327 -26.45 15.65 -30.85
N THR A 328 -26.78 14.42 -31.27
CA THR A 328 -27.50 14.19 -32.55
C THR A 328 -28.88 14.79 -32.57
N CYS A 329 -29.56 14.87 -31.41
CA CYS A 329 -30.88 15.49 -31.27
C CYS A 329 -30.85 16.82 -30.52
N HIS A 330 -29.81 17.06 -29.70
CA HIS A 330 -29.64 18.22 -28.84
C HIS A 330 -28.27 18.92 -29.11
N PRO A 331 -28.02 19.41 -30.34
CA PRO A 331 -26.71 19.96 -30.70
C PRO A 331 -26.32 21.20 -29.88
N ASP A 332 -27.25 22.08 -29.61
CA ASP A 332 -27.06 23.30 -28.80
C ASP A 332 -26.74 22.97 -27.35
N LYS A 333 -27.29 21.90 -26.78
CA LYS A 333 -26.99 21.43 -25.43
C LYS A 333 -25.60 20.78 -25.37
N LEU A 334 -25.22 20.04 -26.41
CA LEU A 334 -23.89 19.46 -26.52
C LEU A 334 -22.82 20.57 -26.63
N GLU A 335 -23.07 21.59 -27.47
CA GLU A 335 -22.16 22.73 -27.64
C GLU A 335 -21.94 23.45 -26.31
N HIS A 336 -23.01 23.73 -25.57
CA HIS A 336 -22.92 24.33 -24.24
C HIS A 336 -22.16 23.44 -23.28
N TRP A 337 -22.50 22.13 -23.20
CA TRP A 337 -21.82 21.19 -22.30
C TRP A 337 -20.32 21.12 -22.55
N LEU A 338 -19.87 21.19 -23.81
CA LEU A 338 -18.45 21.22 -24.18
C LEU A 338 -17.66 22.40 -23.56
N THR A 339 -18.36 23.47 -23.14
CA THR A 339 -17.74 24.62 -22.46
C THR A 339 -17.61 24.41 -20.95
N THR A 340 -18.22 23.38 -20.38
CA THR A 340 -18.26 23.14 -18.94
C THR A 340 -17.05 22.35 -18.41
N ALA A 341 -16.77 22.49 -17.12
CA ALA A 341 -15.73 21.71 -16.44
C ALA A 341 -16.02 20.19 -16.49
N HIS A 342 -17.28 19.76 -16.62
CA HIS A 342 -17.66 18.36 -16.74
C HIS A 342 -17.16 17.73 -18.04
N ALA A 343 -17.16 18.47 -19.14
CA ALA A 343 -16.58 17.99 -20.40
C ALA A 343 -15.05 17.83 -20.33
N ALA A 344 -14.39 18.60 -19.46
CA ALA A 344 -12.93 18.56 -19.24
C ALA A 344 -12.54 17.69 -18.02
N SER A 345 -13.47 16.99 -17.37
CA SER A 345 -13.26 16.28 -16.11
C SER A 345 -12.10 15.26 -16.16
N PHE A 346 -11.94 14.55 -17.27
CA PHE A 346 -10.87 13.56 -17.43
C PHE A 346 -9.49 14.22 -17.66
N THR A 347 -9.44 15.38 -18.29
CA THR A 347 -8.19 16.11 -18.51
C THR A 347 -7.52 16.49 -17.19
N THR A 348 -8.30 16.76 -16.14
CA THR A 348 -7.74 16.98 -14.81
C THR A 348 -7.04 15.74 -14.26
N LEU A 349 -7.56 14.55 -14.57
CA LEU A 349 -6.92 13.29 -14.18
C LEU A 349 -5.67 12.99 -15.02
N GLU A 350 -5.67 13.35 -16.30
CA GLU A 350 -4.50 13.21 -17.16
C GLU A 350 -3.37 14.11 -16.66
N ASN A 351 -3.65 15.37 -16.35
CA ASN A 351 -2.68 16.33 -15.81
C ASN A 351 -2.10 15.90 -14.47
N GLU A 352 -2.91 15.25 -13.62
CA GLU A 352 -2.53 14.77 -12.31
C GLU A 352 -2.06 13.30 -12.31
N HIS A 353 -1.92 12.69 -13.49
CA HIS A 353 -1.58 11.27 -13.67
C HIS A 353 -2.45 10.28 -12.86
N LYS A 354 -3.72 10.67 -12.57
CA LYS A 354 -4.68 9.89 -11.77
C LYS A 354 -5.73 9.15 -12.60
N TYR A 355 -5.59 9.14 -13.92
CA TYR A 355 -6.54 8.56 -14.86
C TYR A 355 -6.74 7.03 -14.75
N LYS A 356 -5.95 6.35 -13.91
CA LYS A 356 -6.10 4.92 -13.57
C LYS A 356 -6.69 4.70 -12.17
N SER A 357 -6.81 5.75 -11.35
CA SER A 357 -7.29 5.63 -9.98
C SER A 357 -8.81 5.42 -9.92
N PRO A 358 -9.31 4.28 -9.40
CA PRO A 358 -10.74 4.06 -9.26
C PRO A 358 -11.46 5.09 -8.38
N ASP A 359 -10.76 5.65 -7.39
CA ASP A 359 -11.31 6.68 -6.51
C ASP A 359 -11.56 8.00 -7.24
N CYS A 360 -10.77 8.30 -8.26
CA CYS A 360 -10.93 9.48 -9.09
C CYS A 360 -11.92 9.25 -10.25
N LEU A 361 -11.83 8.09 -10.90
CA LEU A 361 -12.65 7.73 -12.05
C LEU A 361 -14.16 7.72 -11.74
N SER A 362 -14.54 7.40 -10.50
CA SER A 362 -15.94 7.38 -10.07
C SER A 362 -16.67 8.73 -10.19
N CYS A 363 -15.93 9.84 -10.10
CA CYS A 363 -16.46 11.20 -10.20
C CYS A 363 -16.10 11.90 -11.51
N HIS A 364 -15.07 11.43 -12.22
CA HIS A 364 -14.54 12.08 -13.40
C HIS A 364 -14.91 11.40 -14.73
N THR A 365 -15.64 10.27 -14.69
CA THR A 365 -16.07 9.52 -15.89
C THR A 365 -17.53 9.11 -15.77
N SER A 366 -18.15 8.74 -16.88
CA SER A 366 -19.56 8.32 -16.89
C SER A 366 -19.73 6.81 -16.66
N GLY A 367 -20.61 6.45 -15.73
CA GLY A 367 -21.00 5.07 -15.45
C GLY A 367 -19.85 4.20 -14.93
N PHE A 368 -18.85 4.78 -14.29
CA PHE A 368 -17.72 4.01 -13.77
C PHE A 368 -18.19 2.88 -12.82
N GLY A 369 -17.77 1.66 -13.14
CA GLY A 369 -18.16 0.47 -12.39
C GLY A 369 -19.42 -0.24 -12.90
N ARG A 370 -20.13 0.32 -13.86
CA ARG A 370 -21.26 -0.32 -14.57
C ARG A 370 -20.75 -1.07 -15.80
N ASP A 371 -21.47 -2.09 -16.23
CA ASP A 371 -21.14 -2.88 -17.43
C ASP A 371 -21.23 -2.04 -18.71
N ASP A 372 -22.18 -1.08 -18.76
CA ASP A 372 -22.38 -0.13 -19.85
C ASP A 372 -21.59 1.20 -19.69
N GLY A 373 -20.78 1.32 -18.65
CA GLY A 373 -20.07 2.53 -18.27
C GLY A 373 -18.61 2.59 -18.75
N TYR A 374 -17.87 3.57 -18.22
CA TYR A 374 -16.45 3.74 -18.51
C TYR A 374 -15.62 2.55 -18.02
N LEU A 375 -14.90 1.92 -18.94
CA LEU A 375 -13.97 0.83 -18.66
C LEU A 375 -12.51 1.30 -18.70
N ASN A 376 -12.10 1.85 -19.83
CA ASN A 376 -10.77 2.43 -20.02
C ASN A 376 -10.75 3.35 -21.24
N TYR A 377 -9.64 4.09 -21.39
CA TYR A 377 -9.44 5.07 -22.45
C TYR A 377 -9.63 4.52 -23.88
N ASN A 378 -9.19 3.29 -24.12
CA ASN A 378 -9.19 2.72 -25.48
C ASN A 378 -10.54 2.12 -25.86
N ILE A 379 -11.28 1.53 -24.91
CA ILE A 379 -12.52 0.79 -25.17
C ILE A 379 -13.74 1.70 -25.12
N THR A 380 -13.81 2.60 -24.12
CA THR A 380 -14.96 3.45 -23.85
C THR A 380 -14.59 4.93 -23.83
N ALA A 381 -13.78 5.38 -24.79
CA ALA A 381 -13.26 6.74 -24.87
C ALA A 381 -14.38 7.82 -24.81
N GLY A 382 -15.55 7.55 -25.38
CA GLY A 382 -16.69 8.45 -25.32
C GLY A 382 -17.31 8.65 -23.94
N LEU A 383 -16.96 7.80 -22.96
CA LEU A 383 -17.45 7.86 -21.58
C LEU A 383 -16.40 8.41 -20.59
N LYS A 384 -15.25 8.88 -21.08
CA LYS A 384 -14.15 9.35 -20.26
C LYS A 384 -14.41 10.65 -19.50
N THR A 385 -15.54 11.32 -19.74
CA THR A 385 -15.94 12.57 -19.09
C THR A 385 -17.27 12.41 -18.39
N VAL A 386 -17.68 13.39 -17.58
CA VAL A 386 -19.01 13.43 -16.94
C VAL A 386 -20.02 13.87 -17.99
N ASN A 387 -20.68 12.89 -18.61
CA ASN A 387 -21.64 13.10 -19.72
C ASN A 387 -23.04 13.44 -19.24
N CYS A 388 -23.94 13.72 -20.20
CA CYS A 388 -25.33 14.09 -19.95
C CYS A 388 -26.07 13.08 -19.04
N THR A 389 -25.78 11.78 -19.19
CA THR A 389 -26.44 10.71 -18.43
C THR A 389 -26.02 10.62 -16.96
N GLU A 390 -25.00 11.37 -16.53
CA GLU A 390 -24.65 11.48 -15.10
C GLU A 390 -25.59 12.45 -14.36
N CYS A 391 -26.18 13.40 -15.07
CA CYS A 391 -27.14 14.36 -14.53
C CYS A 391 -28.57 13.98 -14.88
N HIS A 392 -28.78 13.52 -16.12
CA HIS A 392 -30.09 13.18 -16.64
C HIS A 392 -30.31 11.67 -16.68
N TYR A 393 -31.34 11.20 -16.00
CA TYR A 393 -31.76 9.79 -16.10
C TYR A 393 -32.46 9.57 -17.44
N VAL A 394 -31.76 8.98 -18.38
CA VAL A 394 -32.22 8.76 -19.76
C VAL A 394 -32.56 7.29 -19.96
N SER A 395 -33.79 6.99 -20.31
CA SER A 395 -34.21 5.63 -20.61
C SER A 395 -33.89 5.24 -22.07
N VAL A 396 -33.79 3.95 -22.33
CA VAL A 396 -33.68 3.41 -23.69
C VAL A 396 -34.89 3.82 -24.54
N GLU A 397 -36.09 3.97 -23.94
CA GLU A 397 -37.30 4.41 -24.62
C GLU A 397 -37.20 5.86 -25.11
N HIS A 398 -36.51 6.75 -24.38
CA HIS A 398 -36.24 8.11 -24.86
C HIS A 398 -35.44 8.11 -26.16
N LEU A 399 -34.46 7.21 -26.30
CA LEU A 399 -33.66 7.13 -27.54
C LEU A 399 -34.49 6.60 -28.72
N LYS A 400 -35.51 5.76 -28.45
CA LYS A 400 -36.42 5.23 -29.49
C LYS A 400 -37.55 6.18 -29.86
N LYS A 401 -38.05 6.90 -28.87
CA LYS A 401 -39.22 7.79 -29.00
C LYS A 401 -38.97 9.10 -28.22
N PRO A 402 -38.06 9.95 -28.68
CA PRO A 402 -37.60 11.13 -27.92
C PRO A 402 -38.71 12.13 -27.59
N PHE A 403 -39.71 12.24 -28.43
CA PHE A 403 -40.87 13.18 -28.23
C PHE A 403 -41.91 12.63 -27.26
N LEU A 404 -41.94 11.34 -26.97
CA LEU A 404 -42.97 10.71 -26.11
C LEU A 404 -42.46 10.42 -24.70
N SER A 405 -41.15 10.40 -24.45
CA SER A 405 -40.61 10.15 -23.15
C SER A 405 -39.89 11.37 -22.58
N LYS A 406 -40.19 11.71 -21.33
CA LYS A 406 -39.59 12.85 -20.63
C LYS A 406 -38.26 12.42 -20.01
N ILE A 407 -37.30 13.32 -20.03
CA ILE A 407 -36.05 13.18 -19.27
C ILE A 407 -36.24 13.85 -17.91
N GLY A 408 -35.71 13.22 -16.85
CA GLY A 408 -35.74 13.79 -15.50
C GLY A 408 -34.88 15.07 -15.40
N ILE A 409 -35.37 16.05 -14.65
CA ILE A 409 -34.56 17.24 -14.29
C ILE A 409 -33.56 16.81 -13.22
N PRO A 410 -32.28 17.18 -13.36
CA PRO A 410 -31.26 16.85 -12.36
C PRO A 410 -31.63 17.43 -11.00
N SER A 411 -31.52 16.63 -9.96
CA SER A 411 -31.65 17.05 -8.57
C SER A 411 -30.31 17.22 -7.89
N GLU A 412 -30.29 17.93 -6.76
CA GLU A 412 -29.10 18.08 -5.93
C GLU A 412 -28.46 16.73 -5.58
N VAL A 413 -29.28 15.70 -5.33
CA VAL A 413 -28.82 14.34 -5.03
C VAL A 413 -27.94 13.77 -6.14
N ALA A 414 -28.22 14.07 -7.41
CA ALA A 414 -27.37 13.64 -8.52
C ALA A 414 -25.98 14.30 -8.46
N CYS A 415 -25.91 15.55 -8.04
CA CYS A 415 -24.66 16.29 -7.89
C CYS A 415 -23.82 15.80 -6.72
N LEU A 416 -24.46 15.50 -5.57
CA LEU A 416 -23.82 15.05 -4.34
C LEU A 416 -23.12 13.68 -4.47
N ARG A 417 -23.35 12.93 -5.54
CA ARG A 417 -22.58 11.71 -5.84
C ARG A 417 -21.08 11.99 -6.02
N CYS A 418 -20.75 13.19 -6.52
CA CYS A 418 -19.38 13.60 -6.83
C CYS A 418 -18.94 14.84 -6.02
N HIS A 419 -19.88 15.75 -5.74
CA HIS A 419 -19.67 16.97 -4.97
C HIS A 419 -19.95 16.77 -3.49
N ASP A 420 -19.13 15.95 -2.83
CA ASP A 420 -19.19 15.72 -1.38
C ASP A 420 -18.29 16.70 -0.61
N GLN A 421 -18.47 16.76 0.71
CA GLN A 421 -17.71 17.65 1.60
C GLN A 421 -16.19 17.47 1.48
N LYS A 422 -15.72 16.28 1.14
CA LYS A 422 -14.29 15.97 1.03
C LYS A 422 -13.70 16.46 -0.30
N ASN A 423 -14.45 16.27 -1.39
CA ASN A 423 -13.94 16.50 -2.75
C ASN A 423 -14.38 17.86 -3.31
N SER A 424 -15.43 18.45 -2.76
CA SER A 424 -15.96 19.75 -3.18
C SER A 424 -16.55 20.53 -1.99
N PRO A 425 -15.72 20.94 -1.02
CA PRO A 425 -16.17 21.53 0.25
C PRO A 425 -16.94 22.84 0.11
N SER A 426 -16.80 23.53 -1.03
CA SER A 426 -17.51 24.78 -1.34
C SER A 426 -18.71 24.58 -2.28
N PHE A 427 -19.19 23.34 -2.44
CA PHE A 427 -20.31 23.06 -3.33
C PHE A 427 -21.61 23.64 -2.76
N GLU A 428 -22.26 24.49 -3.56
CA GLU A 428 -23.63 24.97 -3.35
C GLU A 428 -24.44 24.68 -4.60
N PHE A 429 -25.53 23.95 -4.46
CA PHE A 429 -26.31 23.47 -5.59
C PHE A 429 -26.77 24.60 -6.53
N ALA A 430 -27.34 25.68 -5.98
CA ALA A 430 -27.82 26.80 -6.79
C ALA A 430 -26.69 27.48 -7.60
N ALA A 431 -25.58 27.81 -6.93
CA ALA A 431 -24.45 28.49 -7.55
C ALA A 431 -23.72 27.61 -8.58
N PHE A 432 -23.66 26.31 -8.35
CA PHE A 432 -22.96 25.38 -9.26
C PHE A 432 -23.84 25.03 -10.47
N THR A 433 -25.16 24.93 -10.30
CA THR A 433 -26.08 24.67 -11.41
C THR A 433 -26.15 25.82 -12.40
N GLU A 434 -26.06 27.07 -11.97
CA GLU A 434 -25.98 28.23 -12.88
C GLU A 434 -24.85 28.12 -13.91
N ARG A 435 -23.76 27.45 -13.57
CA ARG A 435 -22.58 27.29 -14.44
C ARG A 435 -22.76 26.22 -15.51
N ILE A 436 -23.77 25.36 -15.36
CA ILE A 436 -24.00 24.22 -16.26
C ILE A 436 -25.41 24.20 -16.84
N LEU A 437 -26.28 25.19 -16.49
CA LEU A 437 -27.61 25.31 -17.06
C LEU A 437 -27.52 25.52 -18.57
N HIS A 438 -28.17 24.64 -19.31
CA HIS A 438 -28.29 24.81 -20.75
C HIS A 438 -29.15 26.02 -21.09
N PRO A 439 -28.90 26.71 -22.20
CA PRO A 439 -29.80 27.71 -22.73
C PRO A 439 -31.20 27.10 -22.92
N MET A 440 -32.19 27.71 -22.32
CA MET A 440 -33.59 27.33 -22.55
C MET A 440 -33.95 27.83 -23.94
N ILE A 441 -34.52 26.98 -24.79
CA ILE A 441 -35.16 27.45 -25.98
C ILE A 441 -36.40 28.20 -25.51
N GLU A 442 -36.49 29.49 -25.74
CA GLU A 442 -37.76 30.21 -25.62
C GLU A 442 -38.72 29.57 -26.64
N VAL A 443 -39.64 28.79 -26.14
CA VAL A 443 -40.77 28.32 -26.94
C VAL A 443 -41.66 29.57 -27.14
N ILE A 444 -41.50 30.22 -28.28
CA ILE A 444 -42.37 31.28 -28.70
C ILE A 444 -43.76 30.63 -28.92
N ASP A 445 -44.68 30.97 -28.04
CA ASP A 445 -46.13 30.76 -28.11
C ASP A 445 -46.67 29.39 -28.57
N ALA A 446 -46.72 28.45 -27.64
CA ALA A 446 -47.77 27.46 -27.61
C ALA A 446 -48.49 27.59 -26.26
N GLU A 447 -49.84 27.67 -26.30
CA GLU A 447 -50.71 27.86 -25.14
C GLU A 447 -50.37 26.94 -23.96
N PRO A 448 -50.52 27.38 -22.68
CA PRO A 448 -50.08 26.65 -21.52
C PRO A 448 -50.92 25.39 -21.32
N SER A 449 -50.39 24.26 -21.75
CA SER A 449 -50.85 22.98 -21.27
C SER A 449 -50.33 22.79 -19.84
N ILE A 450 -51.26 22.65 -18.94
CA ILE A 450 -51.14 22.48 -17.48
C ILE A 450 -49.98 21.58 -17.13
N ILE A 451 -48.93 22.16 -16.55
CA ILE A 451 -47.88 21.42 -15.88
C ILE A 451 -48.43 20.93 -14.54
N VAL A 452 -48.82 19.68 -14.47
CA VAL A 452 -49.05 19.04 -13.18
C VAL A 452 -47.66 18.80 -12.55
N SER A 453 -47.33 19.66 -11.60
CA SER A 453 -46.17 19.44 -10.72
C SER A 453 -46.44 18.18 -9.87
N SER A 454 -45.86 17.07 -10.24
CA SER A 454 -45.74 15.94 -9.31
C SER A 454 -44.68 16.31 -8.30
N GLU A 455 -45.08 16.84 -7.16
CA GLU A 455 -44.26 16.94 -5.97
C GLU A 455 -43.80 15.52 -5.58
N LEU A 456 -42.54 15.23 -5.78
CA LEU A 456 -41.89 14.10 -5.08
C LEU A 456 -41.87 14.44 -3.59
N PRO A 457 -42.24 13.52 -2.70
CA PRO A 457 -42.14 13.76 -1.26
C PRO A 457 -40.72 14.14 -0.86
N LYS A 458 -40.59 15.29 -0.22
CA LYS A 458 -39.35 15.67 0.45
C LYS A 458 -39.05 14.61 1.51
N PRO A 459 -37.82 14.09 1.60
CA PRO A 459 -37.45 13.32 2.78
C PRO A 459 -37.54 14.25 3.98
N GLU A 460 -38.34 13.88 4.98
CA GLU A 460 -38.29 14.50 6.29
C GLU A 460 -36.89 14.36 6.84
N VAL A 461 -36.21 15.48 7.01
CA VAL A 461 -34.97 15.54 7.79
C VAL A 461 -35.43 15.46 9.24
N THR A 462 -35.47 14.26 9.77
CA THR A 462 -35.53 14.04 11.21
C THR A 462 -34.18 14.43 11.79
N ALA A 463 -34.23 15.33 12.76
CA ALA A 463 -33.07 15.75 13.56
C ALA A 463 -32.29 14.54 14.06
N GLU A 464 -30.99 14.70 14.10
CA GLU A 464 -30.07 13.74 14.72
C GLU A 464 -30.53 13.40 16.14
N PRO A 465 -30.68 12.13 16.51
CA PRO A 465 -30.83 11.77 17.91
C PRO A 465 -29.46 11.86 18.58
N GLU A 466 -29.44 12.55 19.71
CA GLU A 466 -28.35 12.56 20.68
C GLU A 466 -27.95 11.11 21.06
N ASP A 467 -26.67 10.90 21.27
CA ASP A 467 -26.04 9.65 21.67
C ASP A 467 -26.76 8.97 22.85
N GLU A 468 -27.51 7.90 22.60
CA GLU A 468 -27.80 6.90 23.62
C GLU A 468 -27.11 5.57 23.24
N PRO A 469 -26.61 4.84 24.24
CA PRO A 469 -25.79 3.64 24.01
C PRO A 469 -26.65 2.52 23.45
N VAL A 470 -26.35 2.10 22.24
CA VAL A 470 -26.98 0.92 21.61
C VAL A 470 -26.47 -0.34 22.31
N ALA A 471 -27.39 -0.99 23.00
CA ALA A 471 -27.19 -2.34 23.55
C ALA A 471 -26.82 -3.32 22.44
N GLU A 472 -25.90 -4.23 22.79
CA GLU A 472 -25.49 -5.38 21.97
C GLU A 472 -26.71 -6.22 21.58
N GLU A 473 -27.13 -6.14 20.34
CA GLU A 473 -27.96 -7.17 19.73
C GLU A 473 -27.08 -8.00 18.80
N VAL A 474 -26.85 -9.24 19.20
CA VAL A 474 -26.07 -10.27 18.54
C VAL A 474 -26.63 -10.53 17.15
N VAL A 475 -25.99 -10.05 16.11
CA VAL A 475 -26.32 -10.39 14.72
C VAL A 475 -25.49 -11.60 14.28
N GLU A 476 -26.07 -12.77 14.48
CA GLU A 476 -25.57 -14.08 14.09
C GLU A 476 -25.89 -14.39 12.60
N LYS A 477 -25.67 -13.51 11.65
CA LYS A 477 -25.98 -13.79 10.22
C LYS A 477 -25.07 -13.16 9.17
N GLU A 478 -23.85 -12.70 9.48
CA GLU A 478 -22.94 -12.19 8.43
C GLU A 478 -21.64 -12.98 8.25
N LYS A 479 -21.57 -14.21 8.70
CA LYS A 479 -20.35 -15.04 8.61
C LYS A 479 -20.01 -15.65 7.25
N VAL A 480 -20.79 -15.42 6.20
CA VAL A 480 -20.64 -16.22 4.96
C VAL A 480 -19.95 -15.46 3.81
N ALA A 481 -19.69 -14.17 3.92
CA ALA A 481 -19.23 -13.40 2.76
C ALA A 481 -17.75 -12.95 2.78
N GLU A 482 -17.03 -13.13 3.86
CA GLU A 482 -15.64 -12.61 3.97
C GLU A 482 -14.53 -13.67 3.81
N GLU A 483 -14.84 -14.96 3.92
CA GLU A 483 -13.82 -16.03 3.85
C GLU A 483 -13.43 -16.49 2.43
N LEU A 484 -14.24 -16.19 1.41
CA LEU A 484 -14.07 -16.73 0.06
C LEU A 484 -12.88 -16.16 -0.77
N PRO A 485 -12.44 -14.89 -0.66
CA PRO A 485 -11.40 -14.37 -1.53
C PRO A 485 -9.98 -14.83 -1.21
N VAL A 486 -9.68 -15.17 0.05
CA VAL A 486 -8.32 -15.51 0.48
C VAL A 486 -7.93 -16.92 0.07
N LEU A 487 -8.86 -17.87 0.15
CA LEU A 487 -8.62 -19.27 -0.26
C LEU A 487 -8.46 -19.43 -1.77
N GLN A 488 -9.16 -18.63 -2.58
CA GLN A 488 -9.08 -18.71 -4.04
C GLN A 488 -7.76 -18.13 -4.58
N LEU A 489 -7.20 -17.10 -3.96
CA LEU A 489 -5.90 -16.55 -4.35
C LEU A 489 -4.72 -17.49 -4.08
N LYS A 490 -4.78 -18.31 -3.02
CA LYS A 490 -3.75 -19.31 -2.73
C LYS A 490 -3.60 -20.36 -3.82
N HIS A 491 -4.71 -20.88 -4.35
CA HIS A 491 -4.70 -21.94 -5.37
C HIS A 491 -4.13 -21.46 -6.71
N VAL A 492 -4.23 -20.19 -7.02
CA VAL A 492 -3.80 -19.60 -8.29
C VAL A 492 -2.29 -19.33 -8.32
N VAL A 493 -1.66 -19.09 -7.18
CA VAL A 493 -0.22 -18.78 -7.11
C VAL A 493 0.65 -20.04 -7.16
N VAL A 494 0.15 -21.19 -6.70
CA VAL A 494 0.95 -22.42 -6.57
C VAL A 494 1.10 -23.18 -7.89
N GLU A 495 0.17 -23.04 -8.84
CA GLU A 495 0.18 -23.85 -10.07
C GLU A 495 0.71 -23.17 -11.33
N GLY A 496 1.11 -21.89 -11.29
CA GLY A 496 1.64 -21.18 -12.47
C GLY A 496 0.66 -21.08 -13.65
N GLU A 497 -0.59 -21.47 -13.46
CA GLU A 497 -1.66 -21.33 -14.44
C GLU A 497 -2.41 -20.01 -14.30
N SER A 498 -2.81 -19.45 -15.44
CA SER A 498 -3.38 -18.12 -15.54
C SER A 498 -4.59 -17.89 -14.60
N LEU A 499 -4.61 -16.74 -13.92
CA LEU A 499 -5.67 -16.18 -13.06
C LEU A 499 -7.10 -16.19 -13.67
N TRP A 500 -7.29 -16.73 -14.88
CA TRP A 500 -8.51 -16.63 -15.69
C TRP A 500 -9.37 -17.89 -15.72
N LYS A 501 -9.09 -18.89 -14.88
CA LYS A 501 -9.96 -20.05 -14.70
C LYS A 501 -10.64 -20.04 -13.34
N LEU A 502 -11.56 -19.12 -13.18
CA LEU A 502 -12.64 -19.17 -12.20
C LEU A 502 -13.95 -18.79 -12.88
#